data_c374a8dd3770475eb299d19fe22361de
#
_entry.id   c374a8dd3770475eb299d19fe22361de
#
_cell.length_a   1.000
_cell.length_b   1.000
_cell.length_c   1.000
_cell.angle_alpha   90.00
_cell.angle_beta   90.00
_cell.angle_gamma   90.00
#
_symmetry.space_group_name_H-M   'P 1'
#
loop_
_entity.id
_entity.type
_entity.pdbx_description
1 polymer ?
#
loop_
_entity_poly.entity_id
_entity_poly.type
_entity_poly.pdbx_seq_one_letter_code
_entity_poly.pdbx_strand_id
1 'polypeptide(L)'
;MFSSLRSRLWLSYALLVVTALSVVAVILFVYLLRNPLLYRQTLERLQAVQTVVLERDGQSLSVVAERASKNFNVRIILFSADQQVLLDTSAKKEPALKFPREKILPRTTPIVRDEKKNPWLYSIEQLPDNSYIMVAAPRPRFTLTNVFTDDFLPLIMQSGIIALLLSLVVAFFFARWIADPLQKVVLAARQMPSAQIKPVEPQGPHEVQELTRAFNGMIARTQASQKSQREFVANVSHELKTPLTSVQGFAQAILDGTADTDASRQQAAQIIYDESARMHRMVLDLLDLARLDAGTADITMSPVNMSALLNAIAEKFTPQSQRAGVEIKVETVGALPTISADGDRLAQVFTNLVDNALKFTPRGGVITLSAALESGSLLSDKIIRVSVSDTGAGIPVESQAYIFDRFYQADPSRKGGEKHGAGLGLAIASEIVQAHGGRISVRSRLGEGTSFDVFLPLTRK
;
A
#
# COMPACT_ATOMS: atom_id res chain seq x y z
N MET A 1 13.30 -19.02 -18.37
CA MET A 1 12.28 -19.72 -17.56
C MET A 1 12.07 -19.11 -16.17
N PHE A 2 13.00 -18.32 -15.62
CA PHE A 2 12.94 -17.72 -14.26
C PHE A 2 12.79 -16.19 -14.26
N SER A 3 12.09 -15.61 -15.23
CA SER A 3 11.94 -14.14 -15.35
C SER A 3 10.78 -13.57 -14.52
N SER A 4 9.82 -14.37 -14.07
CA SER A 4 8.68 -13.88 -13.29
C SER A 4 9.02 -13.81 -11.79
N LEU A 5 8.47 -12.78 -11.09
CA LEU A 5 8.59 -12.62 -9.63
C LEU A 5 8.15 -13.89 -8.90
N ARG A 6 7.11 -14.56 -9.41
CA ARG A 6 6.57 -15.81 -8.89
C ARG A 6 7.64 -16.94 -8.88
N SER A 7 8.37 -17.13 -9.99
CA SER A 7 9.39 -18.19 -10.07
C SER A 7 10.62 -17.91 -9.21
N ARG A 8 10.99 -16.62 -9.05
CA ARG A 8 12.12 -16.22 -8.19
C ARG A 8 11.79 -16.39 -6.71
N LEU A 9 10.60 -15.97 -6.27
CA LEU A 9 10.12 -16.18 -4.90
C LEU A 9 10.01 -17.66 -4.58
N TRP A 10 9.44 -18.45 -5.47
CA TRP A 10 9.34 -19.90 -5.33
C TRP A 10 10.72 -20.56 -5.13
N LEU A 11 11.71 -20.19 -5.96
CA LEU A 11 13.07 -20.72 -5.87
C LEU A 11 13.78 -20.30 -4.57
N SER A 12 13.65 -19.04 -4.16
CA SER A 12 14.29 -18.52 -2.94
C SER A 12 13.76 -19.20 -1.68
N TYR A 13 12.43 -19.39 -1.56
CA TYR A 13 11.84 -20.08 -0.42
C TYR A 13 12.19 -21.58 -0.40
N ALA A 14 12.17 -22.25 -1.57
CA ALA A 14 12.59 -23.63 -1.68
C ALA A 14 14.06 -23.81 -1.23
N LEU A 15 14.95 -22.94 -1.68
CA LEU A 15 16.36 -22.94 -1.28
C LEU A 15 16.52 -22.73 0.23
N LEU A 16 15.80 -21.78 0.82
CA LEU A 16 15.86 -21.47 2.25
C LEU A 16 15.41 -22.67 3.11
N VAL A 17 14.33 -23.35 2.72
CA VAL A 17 13.86 -24.54 3.45
C VAL A 17 14.85 -25.70 3.33
N VAL A 18 15.41 -25.93 2.14
CA VAL A 18 16.41 -26.98 1.92
C VAL A 18 17.68 -26.71 2.74
N THR A 19 18.16 -25.47 2.79
CA THR A 19 19.34 -25.12 3.59
C THR A 19 19.07 -25.28 5.09
N ALA A 20 17.89 -24.85 5.58
CA ALA A 20 17.52 -25.00 6.99
C ALA A 20 17.47 -26.48 7.41
N LEU A 21 16.87 -27.34 6.60
CA LEU A 21 16.80 -28.78 6.87
C LEU A 21 18.17 -29.48 6.78
N SER A 22 19.02 -29.04 5.86
CA SER A 22 20.40 -29.54 5.76
C SER A 22 21.21 -29.23 7.02
N VAL A 23 21.06 -28.02 7.57
CA VAL A 23 21.70 -27.62 8.83
C VAL A 23 21.19 -28.48 10.00
N VAL A 24 19.87 -28.72 10.10
CA VAL A 24 19.28 -29.57 11.13
C VAL A 24 19.82 -31.02 11.00
N ALA A 25 19.91 -31.55 9.79
CA ALA A 25 20.44 -32.89 9.53
C ALA A 25 21.91 -33.01 9.97
N VAL A 26 22.74 -32.01 9.69
CA VAL A 26 24.15 -31.98 10.12
C VAL A 26 24.28 -31.89 11.64
N ILE A 27 23.48 -31.08 12.31
CA ILE A 27 23.46 -30.97 13.78
C ILE A 27 23.05 -32.29 14.40
N LEU A 28 21.98 -32.93 13.89
CA LEU A 28 21.53 -34.24 14.36
C LEU A 28 22.60 -35.32 14.19
N PHE A 29 23.27 -35.30 13.05
CA PHE A 29 24.38 -36.21 12.74
C PHE A 29 25.55 -36.07 13.72
N VAL A 30 25.99 -34.84 13.99
CA VAL A 30 27.08 -34.55 14.97
C VAL A 30 26.64 -34.94 16.40
N TYR A 31 25.37 -34.70 16.76
CA TYR A 31 24.82 -35.10 18.06
C TYR A 31 24.84 -36.65 18.23
N LEU A 32 24.41 -37.40 17.21
CA LEU A 32 24.40 -38.86 17.24
C LEU A 32 25.84 -39.45 17.28
N LEU A 33 26.80 -38.84 16.59
CA LEU A 33 28.22 -39.24 16.66
C LEU A 33 28.81 -39.03 18.06
N ARG A 34 28.36 -38.04 18.82
CA ARG A 34 28.85 -37.72 20.17
C ARG A 34 28.16 -38.57 21.26
N ASN A 35 27.00 -39.18 20.98
CA ASN A 35 26.27 -39.96 21.95
C ASN A 35 26.63 -41.46 21.90
N PRO A 36 26.85 -42.16 23.03
CA PRO A 36 27.27 -43.56 23.10
C PRO A 36 26.16 -44.55 22.76
N LEU A 37 25.05 -44.12 22.13
CA LEU A 37 23.95 -45.01 21.71
C LEU A 37 24.41 -46.18 20.82
N LEU A 38 25.51 -46.00 20.07
CA LEU A 38 26.07 -46.99 19.15
C LEU A 38 26.55 -48.26 19.87
N TYR A 39 26.86 -48.20 21.18
CA TYR A 39 27.33 -49.38 21.94
C TYR A 39 26.28 -49.94 22.88
N ARG A 40 25.12 -49.30 22.97
CA ARG A 40 24.09 -49.70 23.93
C ARG A 40 23.57 -51.11 23.69
N GLN A 41 23.26 -51.45 22.47
CA GLN A 41 22.84 -52.81 22.12
C GLN A 41 23.89 -53.88 22.45
N THR A 42 25.19 -53.59 22.19
CA THR A 42 26.25 -54.51 22.55
C THR A 42 26.40 -54.65 24.05
N LEU A 43 26.30 -53.55 24.82
CA LEU A 43 26.36 -53.59 26.27
C LEU A 43 25.17 -54.33 26.89
N GLU A 44 23.93 -54.05 26.43
CA GLU A 44 22.73 -54.77 26.85
C GLU A 44 22.84 -56.29 26.56
N ARG A 45 23.41 -56.68 25.40
CA ARG A 45 23.71 -58.05 25.06
C ARG A 45 24.75 -58.68 26.02
N LEU A 46 25.85 -57.95 26.35
CA LEU A 46 26.86 -58.45 27.29
C LEU A 46 26.26 -58.62 28.71
N GLN A 47 25.41 -57.69 29.15
CA GLN A 47 24.71 -57.80 30.45
C GLN A 47 23.74 -59.01 30.46
N ALA A 48 22.95 -59.19 29.39
CA ALA A 48 22.03 -60.31 29.28
C ALA A 48 22.79 -61.67 29.32
N VAL A 49 23.92 -61.77 28.61
CA VAL A 49 24.74 -63.00 28.68
C VAL A 49 25.33 -63.20 30.08
N GLN A 50 25.71 -62.13 30.76
CA GLN A 50 26.20 -62.17 32.12
C GLN A 50 25.15 -62.69 33.07
N THR A 51 23.90 -62.20 32.99
CA THR A 51 22.79 -62.70 33.78
C THR A 51 22.54 -64.19 33.54
N VAL A 52 22.51 -64.62 32.27
CA VAL A 52 22.34 -66.05 31.91
C VAL A 52 23.44 -66.94 32.50
N VAL A 53 24.69 -66.45 32.58
CA VAL A 53 25.81 -67.22 33.17
C VAL A 53 25.69 -67.26 34.70
N LEU A 54 25.10 -66.26 35.33
CA LEU A 54 24.93 -66.20 36.77
C LEU A 54 23.71 -67.01 37.24
N GLU A 55 22.64 -67.13 36.47
CA GLU A 55 21.44 -67.95 36.72
C GLU A 55 21.70 -69.49 36.51
N ARG A 56 22.83 -69.99 36.95
CA ARG A 56 23.24 -71.35 36.77
C ARG A 56 22.45 -72.35 37.58
N ASP A 57 21.73 -73.25 37.00
CA ASP A 57 21.05 -74.36 37.66
C ASP A 57 22.05 -75.46 38.08
N GLY A 58 22.76 -75.27 39.20
CA GLY A 58 23.60 -76.32 39.80
C GLY A 58 24.87 -76.76 38.98
N GLN A 59 25.15 -76.20 37.81
CA GLN A 59 26.30 -76.47 36.99
C GLN A 59 27.54 -75.69 37.43
N SER A 60 28.75 -76.17 37.17
CA SER A 60 29.96 -75.38 37.49
C SER A 60 30.06 -74.13 36.60
N LEU A 61 30.47 -73.01 37.16
CA LEU A 61 30.56 -71.73 36.49
C LEU A 61 31.44 -71.75 35.24
N SER A 62 32.53 -72.58 35.27
CA SER A 62 33.47 -72.74 34.16
C SER A 62 32.81 -73.42 32.93
N VAL A 63 31.95 -74.42 33.13
CA VAL A 63 31.25 -75.08 32.04
C VAL A 63 30.19 -74.20 31.42
N VAL A 64 29.43 -73.45 32.26
CA VAL A 64 28.40 -72.52 31.79
C VAL A 64 29.08 -71.39 31.03
N ALA A 65 30.18 -70.81 31.53
CA ALA A 65 30.93 -69.74 30.88
C ALA A 65 31.48 -70.19 29.51
N GLU A 66 32.05 -71.38 29.37
CA GLU A 66 32.54 -71.91 28.09
C GLU A 66 31.40 -72.11 27.08
N ARG A 67 30.24 -72.59 27.52
CA ARG A 67 29.06 -72.79 26.66
C ARG A 67 28.50 -71.49 26.21
N ALA A 68 28.33 -70.54 27.14
CA ALA A 68 27.85 -69.18 26.83
C ALA A 68 28.77 -68.42 25.92
N SER A 69 30.09 -68.54 26.13
CA SER A 69 31.09 -67.94 25.24
C SER A 69 30.94 -68.42 23.80
N LYS A 70 30.71 -69.68 23.55
CA LYS A 70 30.51 -70.26 22.23
C LYS A 70 29.19 -69.86 21.59
N ASN A 71 28.10 -69.91 22.39
CA ASN A 71 26.77 -69.66 21.86
C ASN A 71 26.54 -68.20 21.53
N PHE A 72 27.08 -67.30 22.34
CA PHE A 72 26.86 -65.85 22.19
C PHE A 72 28.04 -65.16 21.57
N ASN A 73 29.10 -65.84 21.17
CA ASN A 73 30.31 -65.29 20.58
C ASN A 73 30.87 -64.10 21.41
N VAL A 74 31.01 -64.35 22.72
CA VAL A 74 31.57 -63.37 23.68
C VAL A 74 32.72 -64.04 24.45
N ARG A 75 33.63 -63.24 24.98
CA ARG A 75 34.73 -63.68 25.85
C ARG A 75 34.32 -63.55 27.30
N ILE A 76 34.42 -64.59 28.05
CA ILE A 76 34.07 -64.57 29.48
C ILE A 76 35.35 -64.85 30.27
N ILE A 77 35.67 -63.96 31.20
CA ILE A 77 36.84 -64.02 32.05
C ILE A 77 36.40 -64.02 33.51
N LEU A 78 36.89 -64.97 34.27
CA LEU A 78 36.74 -64.98 35.72
C LEU A 78 38.02 -64.54 36.39
N PHE A 79 37.91 -63.60 37.33
CA PHE A 79 39.02 -63.11 38.12
C PHE A 79 38.83 -63.49 39.60
N SER A 80 39.94 -63.82 40.26
CA SER A 80 39.96 -64.00 41.73
C SER A 80 39.74 -62.66 42.46
N ALA A 81 39.53 -62.71 43.79
CA ALA A 81 39.52 -61.52 44.63
C ALA A 81 40.76 -60.66 44.49
N ASP A 82 41.92 -61.25 44.18
CA ASP A 82 43.19 -60.59 43.94
C ASP A 82 43.39 -60.15 42.46
N GLN A 83 42.30 -60.15 41.69
CA GLN A 83 42.27 -59.71 40.30
C GLN A 83 43.15 -60.59 39.33
N GLN A 84 43.50 -61.79 39.73
CA GLN A 84 44.19 -62.74 38.87
C GLN A 84 43.17 -63.54 38.03
N VAL A 85 43.53 -63.87 36.79
CA VAL A 85 42.66 -64.60 35.85
C VAL A 85 42.58 -66.08 36.32
N LEU A 86 41.37 -66.53 36.68
CA LEU A 86 41.02 -67.89 37.02
C LEU A 86 40.63 -68.72 35.78
N LEU A 87 39.86 -68.13 34.90
CA LEU A 87 39.37 -68.73 33.67
C LEU A 87 39.29 -67.67 32.61
N ASP A 88 39.68 -67.97 31.40
CA ASP A 88 39.53 -67.20 30.20
C ASP A 88 39.09 -68.08 29.03
N THR A 89 37.86 -67.91 28.58
CA THR A 89 37.28 -68.75 27.52
C THR A 89 37.94 -68.59 26.12
N SER A 90 38.75 -67.55 25.93
CA SER A 90 39.44 -67.27 24.67
C SER A 90 40.97 -67.13 24.80
N ALA A 91 41.56 -67.54 25.95
CA ALA A 91 42.97 -67.36 26.24
C ALA A 91 43.93 -67.93 25.16
N LYS A 92 43.51 -69.01 24.42
CA LYS A 92 44.32 -69.66 23.35
C LYS A 92 44.25 -68.94 22.01
N LYS A 93 43.22 -68.02 21.83
CA LYS A 93 42.94 -67.41 20.51
C LYS A 93 43.18 -65.91 20.48
N GLU A 94 43.13 -65.27 21.62
CA GLU A 94 43.11 -63.80 21.73
C GLU A 94 44.06 -63.28 22.81
N PRO A 95 44.65 -62.08 22.61
CA PRO A 95 45.54 -61.48 23.59
C PRO A 95 44.90 -61.30 24.95
N ALA A 96 45.68 -61.34 26.04
CA ALA A 96 45.17 -61.24 27.40
C ALA A 96 44.47 -59.89 27.67
N LEU A 97 43.35 -59.96 28.36
CA LEU A 97 42.63 -58.77 28.88
C LEU A 97 42.94 -58.63 30.36
N LYS A 98 43.38 -57.44 30.75
CA LYS A 98 43.64 -57.11 32.14
C LYS A 98 42.39 -56.69 32.91
N PHE A 99 42.36 -56.91 34.20
CA PHE A 99 41.31 -56.37 35.03
C PHE A 99 41.15 -54.87 34.91
N PRO A 100 39.96 -54.33 34.64
CA PRO A 100 39.75 -52.90 34.46
C PRO A 100 40.04 -52.12 35.73
N ARG A 101 41.01 -51.17 35.71
CA ARG A 101 41.50 -50.39 36.84
C ARG A 101 40.61 -49.16 37.17
N GLU A 102 39.76 -48.74 36.26
CA GLU A 102 38.94 -47.53 36.41
C GLU A 102 37.56 -47.89 37.01
N LYS A 103 37.15 -47.16 38.02
CA LYS A 103 35.77 -47.18 38.49
C LYS A 103 34.88 -46.72 37.36
N ILE A 104 33.92 -47.55 36.97
CA ILE A 104 32.90 -47.21 35.95
C ILE A 104 32.09 -46.03 36.47
N LEU A 105 32.35 -44.85 35.93
CA LEU A 105 31.46 -43.69 36.14
C LEU A 105 30.20 -43.90 35.31
N PRO A 106 29.00 -43.52 35.82
CA PRO A 106 27.70 -43.79 35.17
C PRO A 106 27.52 -43.28 33.72
N ARG A 107 28.48 -42.54 33.22
CA ARG A 107 28.44 -41.91 31.87
C ARG A 107 29.60 -42.33 30.95
N THR A 108 30.49 -43.23 31.36
CA THR A 108 31.60 -43.66 30.53
C THR A 108 31.32 -45.07 29.92
N THR A 109 31.57 -45.21 28.63
CA THR A 109 31.49 -46.54 27.96
C THR A 109 32.53 -47.46 28.57
N PRO A 110 32.18 -48.69 29.08
CA PRO A 110 33.13 -49.62 29.70
C PRO A 110 34.00 -50.24 28.61
N ILE A 111 35.22 -49.74 28.44
CA ILE A 111 36.18 -50.19 27.44
C ILE A 111 37.46 -50.64 28.16
N VAL A 112 37.92 -51.83 27.87
CA VAL A 112 39.23 -52.35 28.26
C VAL A 112 40.08 -52.60 26.99
N ARG A 113 41.38 -52.46 27.10
CA ARG A 113 42.28 -52.73 25.98
C ARG A 113 43.05 -54.00 26.22
N ASP A 114 43.21 -54.83 25.15
CA ASP A 114 44.07 -56.00 25.18
C ASP A 114 45.56 -55.60 25.10
N GLU A 115 46.46 -56.55 25.19
CA GLU A 115 47.92 -56.37 25.07
C GLU A 115 48.33 -55.74 23.73
N LYS A 116 47.54 -55.96 22.67
CA LYS A 116 47.75 -55.36 21.35
C LYS A 116 47.06 -54.00 21.20
N LYS A 117 46.54 -53.43 22.31
CA LYS A 117 45.81 -52.15 22.39
C LYS A 117 44.47 -52.14 21.65
N ASN A 118 43.91 -53.26 21.23
CA ASN A 118 42.59 -53.29 20.66
C ASN A 118 41.52 -53.02 21.75
N PRO A 119 40.52 -52.21 21.51
CA PRO A 119 39.47 -51.90 22.48
C PRO A 119 38.41 -52.97 22.52
N TRP A 120 38.03 -53.38 23.72
CA TRP A 120 36.95 -54.32 24.02
C TRP A 120 35.91 -53.64 24.87
N LEU A 121 34.62 -53.87 24.57
CA LEU A 121 33.52 -53.51 25.43
C LEU A 121 33.36 -54.61 26.47
N TYR A 122 33.09 -54.25 27.73
CA TYR A 122 32.94 -55.22 28.79
C TYR A 122 31.77 -54.88 29.71
N SER A 123 31.24 -55.91 30.35
CA SER A 123 30.41 -55.84 31.54
C SER A 123 31.08 -56.66 32.63
N ILE A 124 31.21 -56.12 33.83
CA ILE A 124 31.85 -56.80 34.98
C ILE A 124 30.93 -56.77 36.18
N GLU A 125 30.86 -57.85 36.91
CA GLU A 125 30.06 -57.98 38.12
C GLU A 125 30.84 -58.78 39.19
N GLN A 126 30.68 -58.40 40.42
CA GLN A 126 31.29 -59.11 41.55
C GLN A 126 30.37 -60.21 42.03
N LEU A 127 30.94 -61.43 42.22
CA LEU A 127 30.25 -62.57 42.75
C LEU A 127 30.25 -62.59 44.29
N PRO A 128 29.36 -63.36 44.93
CA PRO A 128 29.30 -63.47 46.40
C PRO A 128 30.56 -63.98 47.07
N ASP A 129 31.45 -64.70 46.33
CA ASP A 129 32.74 -65.19 46.79
C ASP A 129 33.89 -64.22 46.63
N ASN A 130 33.59 -62.95 46.36
CA ASN A 130 34.53 -61.86 46.05
C ASN A 130 35.32 -62.06 44.75
N SER A 131 35.04 -63.04 43.93
CA SER A 131 35.54 -63.14 42.57
C SER A 131 34.77 -62.23 41.59
N TYR A 132 35.24 -62.03 40.36
CA TYR A 132 34.61 -61.18 39.37
C TYR A 132 34.38 -61.93 38.06
N ILE A 133 33.20 -61.77 37.48
CA ILE A 133 32.92 -62.19 36.12
C ILE A 133 32.92 -61.01 35.18
N MET A 134 33.72 -61.10 34.12
CA MET A 134 33.77 -60.10 33.04
C MET A 134 33.33 -60.77 31.75
N VAL A 135 32.31 -60.22 31.10
CA VAL A 135 31.87 -60.58 29.74
C VAL A 135 32.32 -59.50 28.80
N ALA A 136 33.10 -59.87 27.81
CA ALA A 136 33.70 -58.90 26.89
C ALA A 136 33.44 -59.29 25.41
N ALA A 137 33.28 -58.29 24.59
CA ALA A 137 33.24 -58.43 23.14
C ALA A 137 34.18 -57.40 22.46
N PRO A 138 34.80 -57.74 21.34
CA PRO A 138 35.58 -56.78 20.61
C PRO A 138 34.71 -55.58 20.24
N ARG A 139 35.28 -54.38 20.41
CA ARG A 139 34.58 -53.16 20.00
C ARG A 139 34.29 -53.23 18.52
N PRO A 140 33.04 -53.14 18.08
CA PRO A 140 32.72 -53.10 16.66
C PRO A 140 33.54 -51.99 16.00
N ARG A 141 34.28 -52.33 14.94
CA ARG A 141 34.96 -51.34 14.12
C ARG A 141 33.91 -50.67 13.24
N PHE A 142 33.36 -49.61 13.74
CA PHE A 142 32.51 -48.75 12.93
C PHE A 142 33.42 -48.01 11.96
N THR A 143 33.42 -48.37 10.71
CA THR A 143 33.87 -47.51 9.64
C THR A 143 32.78 -46.42 9.51
N LEU A 144 33.17 -45.15 9.67
CA LEU A 144 32.25 -43.99 9.53
C LEU A 144 31.42 -44.09 8.24
N THR A 145 32.00 -44.72 7.21
CA THR A 145 31.32 -44.98 5.95
C THR A 145 30.11 -45.90 6.08
N ASN A 146 30.20 -47.03 6.83
CA ASN A 146 29.09 -48.00 6.93
C ASN A 146 27.92 -47.42 7.77
N VAL A 147 28.22 -46.76 8.87
CA VAL A 147 27.19 -46.07 9.68
C VAL A 147 26.53 -44.96 8.86
N PHE A 148 27.32 -44.24 8.08
CA PHE A 148 26.76 -43.18 7.23
C PHE A 148 25.87 -43.77 6.12
N THR A 149 26.30 -44.83 5.42
CA THR A 149 25.53 -45.39 4.31
C THR A 149 24.31 -46.16 4.76
N ASP A 150 24.39 -46.91 5.87
CA ASP A 150 23.33 -47.84 6.26
C ASP A 150 22.26 -47.19 7.15
N ASP A 151 22.68 -46.28 8.07
CA ASP A 151 21.76 -45.68 9.04
C ASP A 151 21.38 -44.22 8.69
N PHE A 152 22.35 -43.42 8.23
CA PHE A 152 22.14 -41.99 8.05
C PHE A 152 21.75 -41.60 6.63
N LEU A 153 22.34 -42.19 5.61
CA LEU A 153 22.06 -41.81 4.22
C LEU A 153 20.57 -42.01 3.86
N PRO A 154 19.90 -43.13 4.21
CA PRO A 154 18.46 -43.27 3.97
C PRO A 154 17.63 -42.24 4.71
N LEU A 155 17.99 -41.92 5.96
CA LEU A 155 17.27 -40.93 6.78
C LEU A 155 17.42 -39.49 6.19
N ILE A 156 18.62 -39.13 5.77
CA ILE A 156 18.92 -37.85 5.12
C ILE A 156 18.19 -37.76 3.79
N MET A 157 18.19 -38.83 2.99
CA MET A 157 17.49 -38.87 1.70
C MET A 157 15.96 -38.70 1.89
N GLN A 158 15.37 -39.45 2.82
CA GLN A 158 13.93 -39.35 3.12
C GLN A 158 13.55 -37.96 3.64
N SER A 159 14.30 -37.44 4.63
CA SER A 159 14.05 -36.11 5.17
C SER A 159 14.25 -35.01 4.13
N GLY A 160 15.27 -35.16 3.26
CA GLY A 160 15.53 -34.24 2.15
C GLY A 160 14.39 -34.21 1.13
N ILE A 161 13.84 -35.38 0.77
CA ILE A 161 12.69 -35.47 -0.15
C ILE A 161 11.45 -34.83 0.47
N ILE A 162 11.13 -35.14 1.74
CA ILE A 162 10.00 -34.55 2.45
C ILE A 162 10.16 -33.02 2.52
N ALA A 163 11.36 -32.56 2.85
CA ALA A 163 11.68 -31.14 2.92
C ALA A 163 11.51 -30.44 1.56
N LEU A 164 11.97 -31.07 0.49
CA LEU A 164 11.82 -30.56 -0.87
C LEU A 164 10.34 -30.43 -1.25
N LEU A 165 9.55 -31.48 -1.02
CA LEU A 165 8.12 -31.46 -1.31
C LEU A 165 7.38 -30.38 -0.51
N LEU A 166 7.67 -30.29 0.79
CA LEU A 166 7.07 -29.26 1.64
C LEU A 166 7.45 -27.85 1.19
N SER A 167 8.73 -27.64 0.86
CA SER A 167 9.20 -26.35 0.35
C SER A 167 8.54 -25.94 -0.96
N LEU A 168 8.32 -26.90 -1.87
CA LEU A 168 7.61 -26.69 -3.12
C LEU A 168 6.17 -26.24 -2.89
N VAL A 169 5.46 -26.89 -1.97
CA VAL A 169 4.09 -26.55 -1.60
C VAL A 169 4.03 -25.15 -1.01
N VAL A 170 4.88 -24.86 -0.03
CA VAL A 170 4.92 -23.53 0.62
C VAL A 170 5.25 -22.43 -0.40
N ALA A 171 6.27 -22.64 -1.24
CA ALA A 171 6.66 -21.69 -2.27
C ALA A 171 5.54 -21.45 -3.31
N PHE A 172 4.77 -22.49 -3.66
CA PHE A 172 3.63 -22.36 -4.55
C PHE A 172 2.51 -21.47 -3.95
N PHE A 173 2.17 -21.68 -2.67
CA PHE A 173 1.17 -20.87 -1.97
C PHE A 173 1.62 -19.41 -1.83
N PHE A 174 2.86 -19.16 -1.42
CA PHE A 174 3.39 -17.80 -1.31
C PHE A 174 3.44 -17.09 -2.68
N ALA A 175 3.86 -17.81 -3.73
CA ALA A 175 3.88 -17.27 -5.07
C ALA A 175 2.48 -16.84 -5.54
N ARG A 176 1.46 -17.63 -5.26
CA ARG A 176 0.07 -17.25 -5.58
C ARG A 176 -0.44 -16.10 -4.73
N TRP A 177 -0.12 -16.09 -3.45
CA TRP A 177 -0.62 -15.09 -2.51
C TRP A 177 -0.04 -13.69 -2.74
N ILE A 178 1.19 -13.59 -3.26
CA ILE A 178 1.89 -12.32 -3.48
C ILE A 178 1.95 -11.96 -4.98
N ALA A 179 2.41 -12.89 -5.82
CA ALA A 179 2.71 -12.58 -7.22
C ALA A 179 1.45 -12.42 -8.09
N ASP A 180 0.39 -13.20 -7.86
CA ASP A 180 -0.82 -13.12 -8.65
C ASP A 180 -1.56 -11.78 -8.46
N PRO A 181 -1.76 -11.24 -7.22
CA PRO A 181 -2.34 -9.91 -7.05
C PRO A 181 -1.49 -8.78 -7.65
N LEU A 182 -0.16 -8.83 -7.47
CA LEU A 182 0.74 -7.84 -8.09
C LEU A 182 0.66 -7.87 -9.62
N GLN A 183 0.58 -9.06 -10.22
CA GLN A 183 0.44 -9.19 -11.66
C GLN A 183 -0.87 -8.57 -12.16
N LYS A 184 -1.98 -8.70 -11.42
CA LYS A 184 -3.26 -8.04 -11.74
C LYS A 184 -3.11 -6.51 -11.75
N VAL A 185 -2.42 -5.94 -10.76
CA VAL A 185 -2.15 -4.49 -10.71
C VAL A 185 -1.29 -4.05 -11.91
N VAL A 186 -0.23 -4.80 -12.25
CA VAL A 186 0.64 -4.50 -13.41
C VAL A 186 -0.14 -4.57 -14.72
N LEU A 187 -1.01 -5.58 -14.89
CA LEU A 187 -1.84 -5.70 -16.10
C LEU A 187 -2.84 -4.55 -16.20
N ALA A 188 -3.48 -4.16 -15.11
CA ALA A 188 -4.36 -3.01 -15.07
C ALA A 188 -3.60 -1.70 -15.39
N ALA A 189 -2.38 -1.54 -14.84
CA ALA A 189 -1.54 -0.37 -15.13
C ALA A 189 -1.13 -0.28 -16.61
N ARG A 190 -0.85 -1.41 -17.27
CA ARG A 190 -0.53 -1.44 -18.70
C ARG A 190 -1.72 -1.12 -19.59
N GLN A 191 -2.92 -1.30 -19.11
CA GLN A 191 -4.14 -0.92 -19.85
C GLN A 191 -4.46 0.58 -19.72
N MET A 192 -3.76 1.33 -18.87
CA MET A 192 -3.83 2.79 -18.93
C MET A 192 -3.19 3.27 -20.25
N PRO A 193 -3.86 4.02 -21.11
CA PRO A 193 -4.90 5.00 -20.84
C PRO A 193 -6.31 4.61 -21.33
N SER A 194 -6.69 3.36 -21.39
CA SER A 194 -8.06 3.01 -21.84
C SER A 194 -9.13 3.46 -20.84
N ALA A 195 -10.21 4.01 -21.36
CA ALA A 195 -11.22 4.74 -20.59
C ALA A 195 -12.06 3.92 -19.59
N GLN A 196 -11.85 2.61 -19.49
CA GLN A 196 -12.69 1.73 -18.67
C GLN A 196 -11.87 0.68 -17.91
N ILE A 197 -10.93 1.13 -17.08
CA ILE A 197 -10.24 0.21 -16.19
C ILE A 197 -11.12 -0.03 -14.96
N LYS A 198 -11.50 -1.30 -14.73
CA LYS A 198 -12.19 -1.68 -13.50
C LYS A 198 -11.21 -1.66 -12.34
N PRO A 199 -11.63 -1.24 -11.15
CA PRO A 199 -10.80 -1.32 -9.96
C PRO A 199 -10.32 -2.75 -9.72
N VAL A 200 -9.05 -2.90 -9.34
CA VAL A 200 -8.46 -4.19 -8.98
C VAL A 200 -8.89 -4.53 -7.57
N GLU A 201 -9.36 -5.75 -7.34
CA GLU A 201 -9.74 -6.20 -6.00
C GLU A 201 -8.50 -6.32 -5.09
N PRO A 202 -8.48 -5.70 -3.90
CA PRO A 202 -7.35 -5.78 -2.97
C PRO A 202 -7.23 -7.20 -2.39
N GLN A 203 -6.23 -7.95 -2.82
CA GLN A 203 -5.96 -9.33 -2.40
C GLN A 203 -4.49 -9.47 -1.98
N GLY A 204 -4.17 -10.52 -1.20
CA GLY A 204 -2.81 -10.81 -0.76
C GLY A 204 -2.43 -10.17 0.59
N PRO A 205 -1.14 -10.00 0.89
CA PRO A 205 -0.63 -9.35 2.10
C PRO A 205 -1.09 -7.90 2.23
N HIS A 206 -1.03 -7.36 3.46
CA HIS A 206 -1.48 -5.99 3.76
C HIS A 206 -0.83 -4.94 2.84
N GLU A 207 0.48 -5.06 2.59
CA GLU A 207 1.25 -4.14 1.75
C GLU A 207 0.78 -4.16 0.29
N VAL A 208 0.42 -5.35 -0.23
CA VAL A 208 -0.12 -5.51 -1.58
C VAL A 208 -1.53 -4.94 -1.67
N GLN A 209 -2.35 -5.13 -0.64
CA GLN A 209 -3.69 -4.54 -0.56
C GLN A 209 -3.62 -3.01 -0.49
N GLU A 210 -2.69 -2.46 0.29
CA GLU A 210 -2.47 -1.01 0.40
C GLU A 210 -2.03 -0.42 -0.94
N LEU A 211 -1.06 -1.05 -1.61
CA LEU A 211 -0.65 -0.70 -2.96
C LEU A 211 -1.82 -0.72 -3.95
N THR A 212 -2.66 -1.77 -3.88
CA THR A 212 -3.84 -1.90 -4.76
C THR A 212 -4.86 -0.80 -4.49
N ARG A 213 -5.11 -0.42 -3.23
CA ARG A 213 -6.00 0.71 -2.87
C ARG A 213 -5.45 2.04 -3.37
N ALA A 214 -4.15 2.30 -3.18
CA ALA A 214 -3.49 3.50 -3.70
C ALA A 214 -3.58 3.58 -5.23
N PHE A 215 -3.34 2.47 -5.91
CA PHE A 215 -3.48 2.36 -7.37
C PHE A 215 -4.92 2.60 -7.84
N ASN A 216 -5.93 2.00 -7.18
CA ASN A 216 -7.33 2.24 -7.47
C ASN A 216 -7.72 3.72 -7.26
N GLY A 217 -7.19 4.36 -6.23
CA GLY A 217 -7.35 5.80 -6.00
C GLY A 217 -6.78 6.64 -7.14
N MET A 218 -5.62 6.26 -7.68
CA MET A 218 -5.03 6.92 -8.85
C MET A 218 -5.90 6.72 -10.10
N ILE A 219 -6.39 5.50 -10.36
CA ILE A 219 -7.33 5.21 -11.47
C ILE A 219 -8.55 6.12 -11.36
N ALA A 220 -9.20 6.17 -10.20
CA ALA A 220 -10.41 6.97 -10.00
C ALA A 220 -10.16 8.46 -10.27
N ARG A 221 -9.04 9.01 -9.80
CA ARG A 221 -8.64 10.42 -10.07
C ARG A 221 -8.39 10.65 -11.56
N THR A 222 -7.68 9.75 -12.23
CA THR A 222 -7.40 9.87 -13.67
C THR A 222 -8.68 9.81 -14.50
N GLN A 223 -9.58 8.88 -14.17
CA GLN A 223 -10.89 8.75 -14.86
C GLN A 223 -11.77 9.99 -14.63
N ALA A 224 -11.82 10.50 -13.40
CA ALA A 224 -12.56 11.73 -13.09
C ALA A 224 -11.99 12.92 -13.87
N SER A 225 -10.67 13.08 -13.91
CA SER A 225 -10.01 14.12 -14.69
C SER A 225 -10.31 14.01 -16.20
N GLN A 226 -10.20 12.80 -16.77
CA GLN A 226 -10.51 12.58 -18.19
C GLN A 226 -11.99 12.86 -18.51
N LYS A 227 -12.90 12.45 -17.61
CA LYS A 227 -14.33 12.73 -17.76
C LYS A 227 -14.59 14.23 -17.76
N SER A 228 -14.05 14.94 -16.77
CA SER A 228 -14.16 16.41 -16.68
C SER A 228 -13.60 17.11 -17.92
N GLN A 229 -12.45 16.62 -18.44
CA GLN A 229 -11.86 17.19 -19.67
C GLN A 229 -12.75 16.97 -20.90
N ARG A 230 -13.36 15.79 -21.06
CA ARG A 230 -14.28 15.51 -22.17
C ARG A 230 -15.54 16.35 -22.07
N GLU A 231 -16.13 16.47 -20.87
CA GLU A 231 -17.30 17.31 -20.63
C GLU A 231 -16.97 18.79 -20.91
N PHE A 232 -15.79 19.26 -20.50
CA PHE A 232 -15.31 20.59 -20.83
C PHE A 232 -15.26 20.84 -22.35
N VAL A 233 -14.62 19.97 -23.11
CA VAL A 233 -14.54 20.12 -24.58
C VAL A 233 -15.91 20.08 -25.23
N ALA A 234 -16.80 19.18 -24.77
CA ALA A 234 -18.16 19.08 -25.28
C ALA A 234 -18.96 20.37 -25.00
N ASN A 235 -18.87 20.91 -23.77
CA ASN A 235 -19.55 22.13 -23.37
C ASN A 235 -19.02 23.35 -24.13
N VAL A 236 -17.69 23.51 -24.30
CA VAL A 236 -17.08 24.57 -25.12
C VAL A 236 -17.62 24.52 -26.55
N SER A 237 -17.66 23.33 -27.15
CA SER A 237 -18.15 23.16 -28.50
C SER A 237 -19.61 23.56 -28.64
N HIS A 238 -20.44 23.20 -27.65
CA HIS A 238 -21.86 23.52 -27.66
C HIS A 238 -22.09 25.02 -27.45
N GLU A 239 -21.40 25.65 -26.50
CA GLU A 239 -21.56 27.08 -26.18
C GLU A 239 -21.00 28.00 -27.28
N LEU A 240 -20.03 27.54 -28.08
CA LEU A 240 -19.54 28.26 -29.26
C LEU A 240 -20.42 28.05 -30.49
N LYS A 241 -21.04 26.87 -30.66
CA LYS A 241 -21.87 26.54 -31.82
C LYS A 241 -23.12 27.43 -31.88
N THR A 242 -23.78 27.68 -30.77
CA THR A 242 -25.02 28.45 -30.70
C THR A 242 -24.85 29.90 -31.26
N PRO A 243 -23.93 30.73 -30.70
CA PRO A 243 -23.72 32.08 -31.20
C PRO A 243 -23.20 32.10 -32.64
N LEU A 244 -22.35 31.11 -33.01
CA LEU A 244 -21.86 31.01 -34.39
C LEU A 244 -22.98 30.74 -35.39
N THR A 245 -23.94 29.88 -35.04
CA THR A 245 -25.10 29.64 -35.90
C THR A 245 -25.98 30.88 -36.00
N SER A 246 -26.11 31.67 -34.94
CA SER A 246 -26.83 32.94 -34.93
C SER A 246 -26.16 33.94 -35.86
N VAL A 247 -24.82 34.13 -35.71
CA VAL A 247 -24.01 35.00 -36.59
C VAL A 247 -24.15 34.61 -38.06
N GLN A 248 -24.03 33.32 -38.39
CA GLN A 248 -24.20 32.83 -39.73
C GLN A 248 -25.61 33.05 -40.31
N GLY A 249 -26.66 32.77 -39.49
CA GLY A 249 -28.06 32.97 -39.93
C GLY A 249 -28.40 34.44 -40.23
N PHE A 250 -27.98 35.36 -39.34
CA PHE A 250 -28.23 36.79 -39.59
C PHE A 250 -27.37 37.36 -40.71
N ALA A 251 -26.13 36.90 -40.87
CA ALA A 251 -25.29 37.27 -42.03
C ALA A 251 -25.93 36.75 -43.31
N GLN A 252 -26.43 35.55 -43.37
CA GLN A 252 -27.12 34.97 -44.52
C GLN A 252 -28.39 35.76 -44.84
N ALA A 253 -29.19 36.16 -43.85
CA ALA A 253 -30.42 36.97 -44.01
C ALA A 253 -30.10 38.36 -44.65
N ILE A 254 -28.96 38.92 -44.36
CA ILE A 254 -28.48 40.18 -45.02
C ILE A 254 -28.09 39.88 -46.46
N LEU A 255 -27.36 38.77 -46.71
CA LEU A 255 -26.83 38.46 -48.06
C LEU A 255 -27.91 38.04 -49.07
N ASP A 256 -28.91 37.27 -48.63
CA ASP A 256 -30.02 36.80 -49.50
C ASP A 256 -31.19 37.79 -49.59
N GLY A 257 -31.12 38.94 -48.93
CA GLY A 257 -32.12 39.96 -48.96
C GLY A 257 -33.32 39.69 -48.11
N THR A 258 -33.35 38.68 -47.28
CA THR A 258 -34.44 38.39 -46.31
C THR A 258 -34.53 39.52 -45.27
N ALA A 259 -33.42 40.19 -44.94
CA ALA A 259 -33.39 41.47 -44.21
C ALA A 259 -33.60 42.60 -45.23
N ASP A 260 -34.86 42.82 -45.62
CA ASP A 260 -35.25 43.64 -46.75
C ASP A 260 -35.29 45.15 -46.43
N THR A 261 -35.39 45.55 -45.15
CA THR A 261 -35.43 46.96 -44.73
C THR A 261 -34.06 47.38 -44.09
N ASP A 262 -33.78 48.67 -44.08
CA ASP A 262 -32.63 49.19 -43.39
C ASP A 262 -32.66 48.90 -41.89
N ALA A 263 -33.85 48.93 -41.27
CA ALA A 263 -34.02 48.57 -39.89
C ALA A 263 -33.73 47.10 -39.65
N SER A 264 -34.21 46.17 -40.48
CA SER A 264 -33.92 44.72 -40.34
C SER A 264 -32.46 44.40 -40.57
N ARG A 265 -31.76 45.06 -41.52
CA ARG A 265 -30.33 44.97 -41.74
C ARG A 265 -29.51 45.45 -40.54
N GLN A 266 -29.91 46.60 -39.98
CA GLN A 266 -29.25 47.16 -38.81
C GLN A 266 -29.43 46.25 -37.59
N GLN A 267 -30.63 45.70 -37.38
CA GLN A 267 -30.91 44.73 -36.30
C GLN A 267 -30.07 43.43 -36.46
N ALA A 268 -30.01 42.88 -37.67
CA ALA A 268 -29.19 41.71 -37.95
C ALA A 268 -27.69 41.99 -37.73
N ALA A 269 -27.16 43.14 -38.17
CA ALA A 269 -25.80 43.57 -37.93
C ALA A 269 -25.52 43.73 -36.40
N GLN A 270 -26.47 44.29 -35.65
CA GLN A 270 -26.33 44.44 -34.19
C GLN A 270 -26.26 43.09 -33.50
N ILE A 271 -27.09 42.09 -33.88
CA ILE A 271 -27.04 40.74 -33.34
C ILE A 271 -25.71 40.05 -33.67
N ILE A 272 -25.20 40.19 -34.88
CA ILE A 272 -23.89 39.69 -35.26
C ILE A 272 -22.78 40.28 -34.41
N TYR A 273 -22.80 41.57 -34.18
CA TYR A 273 -21.83 42.27 -33.34
C TYR A 273 -21.89 41.78 -31.90
N ASP A 274 -23.09 41.70 -31.31
CA ASP A 274 -23.27 41.30 -29.91
C ASP A 274 -22.86 39.84 -29.66
N GLU A 275 -23.19 38.91 -30.58
CA GLU A 275 -22.76 37.50 -30.47
C GLU A 275 -21.26 37.34 -30.68
N SER A 276 -20.67 38.11 -31.58
CA SER A 276 -19.21 38.13 -31.77
C SER A 276 -18.47 38.68 -30.53
N ALA A 277 -18.97 39.72 -29.89
CA ALA A 277 -18.45 40.25 -28.63
C ALA A 277 -18.60 39.26 -27.48
N ARG A 278 -19.74 38.51 -27.45
CA ARG A 278 -19.95 37.43 -26.48
C ARG A 278 -18.97 36.27 -26.66
N MET A 279 -18.75 35.84 -27.90
CA MET A 279 -17.76 34.82 -28.23
C MET A 279 -16.35 35.21 -27.83
N HIS A 280 -15.96 36.49 -28.11
CA HIS A 280 -14.65 37.00 -27.75
C HIS A 280 -14.43 36.94 -26.20
N ARG A 281 -15.40 37.43 -25.43
CA ARG A 281 -15.33 37.28 -23.95
C ARG A 281 -15.21 35.87 -23.49
N MET A 282 -15.99 34.92 -24.05
CA MET A 282 -15.94 33.53 -23.72
C MET A 282 -14.55 32.90 -24.00
N VAL A 283 -13.93 33.27 -25.11
CA VAL A 283 -12.56 32.80 -25.45
C VAL A 283 -11.54 33.33 -24.45
N LEU A 284 -11.63 34.60 -24.03
CA LEU A 284 -10.77 35.15 -22.98
C LEU A 284 -10.94 34.45 -21.65
N ASP A 285 -12.20 34.20 -21.24
CA ASP A 285 -12.53 33.47 -20.04
C ASP A 285 -11.95 32.03 -20.05
N LEU A 286 -12.03 31.34 -21.19
CA LEU A 286 -11.46 30.00 -21.36
C LEU A 286 -9.93 30.00 -21.29
N LEU A 287 -9.28 31.00 -21.89
CA LEU A 287 -7.82 31.16 -21.81
C LEU A 287 -7.36 31.45 -20.37
N ASP A 288 -8.08 32.33 -19.66
CA ASP A 288 -7.80 32.62 -18.25
C ASP A 288 -7.96 31.36 -17.39
N LEU A 289 -9.05 30.62 -17.57
CA LEU A 289 -9.30 29.39 -16.86
C LEU A 289 -8.22 28.33 -17.12
N ALA A 290 -7.79 28.18 -18.38
CA ALA A 290 -6.74 27.24 -18.75
C ALA A 290 -5.38 27.60 -18.10
N ARG A 291 -5.04 28.89 -18.01
CA ARG A 291 -3.81 29.37 -17.36
C ARG A 291 -3.86 29.15 -15.84
N LEU A 292 -4.99 29.43 -15.20
CA LEU A 292 -5.21 29.22 -13.76
C LEU A 292 -5.11 27.72 -13.41
N ASP A 293 -5.76 26.87 -14.19
CA ASP A 293 -5.78 25.40 -14.01
C ASP A 293 -4.37 24.78 -14.15
N ALA A 294 -3.59 25.29 -15.13
CA ALA A 294 -2.20 24.86 -15.34
C ALA A 294 -1.22 25.42 -14.29
N GLY A 295 -1.67 26.31 -13.39
CA GLY A 295 -0.80 27.01 -12.44
C GLY A 295 0.21 27.95 -13.15
N THR A 296 -0.04 28.31 -14.41
CA THR A 296 0.82 29.19 -15.24
C THR A 296 0.30 30.62 -15.32
N ALA A 297 -0.77 30.93 -14.57
CA ALA A 297 -1.25 32.30 -14.49
C ALA A 297 -0.23 33.15 -13.71
N ASP A 298 0.24 34.23 -14.31
CA ASP A 298 1.07 35.21 -13.63
C ASP A 298 0.21 35.95 -12.59
N ILE A 299 0.42 35.63 -11.31
CA ILE A 299 -0.25 36.31 -10.19
C ILE A 299 0.75 37.26 -9.56
N THR A 300 0.49 38.56 -9.73
CA THR A 300 1.35 39.63 -9.22
C THR A 300 0.89 40.08 -7.83
N MET A 301 1.53 39.55 -6.79
CA MET A 301 1.18 39.91 -5.43
C MET A 301 1.63 41.32 -5.08
N SER A 302 0.71 42.14 -4.62
CA SER A 302 0.95 43.53 -4.16
C SER A 302 0.06 43.85 -2.94
N PRO A 303 0.37 44.90 -2.16
CA PRO A 303 -0.52 45.32 -1.08
C PRO A 303 -1.84 45.85 -1.64
N VAL A 304 -2.95 45.17 -1.33
CA VAL A 304 -4.32 45.56 -1.76
C VAL A 304 -5.14 46.07 -0.59
N ASN A 305 -5.73 47.26 -0.76
CA ASN A 305 -6.75 47.80 0.15
C ASN A 305 -8.13 47.31 -0.29
N MET A 306 -8.71 46.40 0.48
CA MET A 306 -9.97 45.73 0.14
C MET A 306 -11.15 46.74 0.11
N SER A 307 -11.19 47.68 1.04
CA SER A 307 -12.26 48.69 1.07
C SER A 307 -12.22 49.58 -0.19
N ALA A 308 -11.05 50.00 -0.61
CA ALA A 308 -10.90 50.79 -1.84
C ALA A 308 -11.31 49.98 -3.08
N LEU A 309 -10.93 48.68 -3.15
CA LEU A 309 -11.30 47.81 -4.25
C LEU A 309 -12.82 47.63 -4.36
N LEU A 310 -13.51 47.35 -3.24
CA LEU A 310 -14.96 47.17 -3.24
C LEU A 310 -15.72 48.45 -3.61
N ASN A 311 -15.25 49.64 -3.17
CA ASN A 311 -15.83 50.91 -3.57
C ASN A 311 -15.65 51.16 -5.08
N ALA A 312 -14.47 50.90 -5.65
CA ALA A 312 -14.21 51.02 -7.10
C ALA A 312 -15.12 50.09 -7.92
N ILE A 313 -15.38 48.89 -7.44
CA ILE A 313 -16.31 47.96 -8.08
C ILE A 313 -17.74 48.46 -8.01
N ALA A 314 -18.20 48.94 -6.86
CA ALA A 314 -19.54 49.50 -6.71
C ALA A 314 -19.75 50.71 -7.65
N GLU A 315 -18.78 51.60 -7.72
CA GLU A 315 -18.80 52.75 -8.66
C GLU A 315 -18.90 52.30 -10.11
N LYS A 316 -18.09 51.29 -10.52
CA LYS A 316 -18.12 50.71 -11.88
C LYS A 316 -19.51 50.20 -12.25
N PHE A 317 -20.22 49.58 -11.34
CA PHE A 317 -21.56 49.02 -11.58
C PHE A 317 -22.72 49.97 -11.35
N THR A 318 -22.49 51.19 -10.82
CA THR A 318 -23.51 52.20 -10.56
C THR A 318 -24.40 52.47 -11.79
N PRO A 319 -23.90 52.70 -13.02
CA PRO A 319 -24.75 52.94 -14.17
C PRO A 319 -25.65 51.77 -14.55
N GLN A 320 -25.16 50.54 -14.34
CA GLN A 320 -25.93 49.32 -14.66
C GLN A 320 -27.00 49.08 -13.58
N SER A 321 -26.65 49.24 -12.31
CA SER A 321 -27.56 49.07 -11.18
C SER A 321 -28.73 50.09 -11.22
N GLN A 322 -28.44 51.34 -11.58
CA GLN A 322 -29.49 52.36 -11.78
C GLN A 322 -30.47 52.00 -12.89
N ARG A 323 -29.95 51.51 -14.05
CA ARG A 323 -30.80 51.02 -15.15
C ARG A 323 -31.62 49.81 -14.76
N ALA A 324 -31.07 48.91 -13.96
CA ALA A 324 -31.79 47.75 -13.44
C ALA A 324 -32.75 48.10 -12.30
N GLY A 325 -32.62 49.28 -11.70
CA GLY A 325 -33.38 49.67 -10.51
C GLY A 325 -33.02 48.87 -9.26
N VAL A 326 -31.73 48.49 -9.14
CA VAL A 326 -31.15 47.76 -8.00
C VAL A 326 -30.20 48.66 -7.25
N GLU A 327 -30.24 48.69 -5.93
CA GLU A 327 -29.33 49.47 -5.08
C GLU A 327 -28.07 48.66 -4.77
N ILE A 328 -26.86 49.29 -4.87
CA ILE A 328 -25.59 48.68 -4.46
C ILE A 328 -25.10 49.42 -3.22
N LYS A 329 -24.82 48.67 -2.14
CA LYS A 329 -24.25 49.15 -0.87
C LYS A 329 -22.89 48.56 -0.60
N VAL A 330 -21.98 49.38 -0.03
CA VAL A 330 -20.69 48.91 0.45
C VAL A 330 -20.65 49.10 1.97
N GLU A 331 -20.46 48.01 2.69
CA GLU A 331 -20.42 47.96 4.14
C GLU A 331 -19.08 47.37 4.60
N THR A 332 -18.19 48.20 5.14
CA THR A 332 -16.92 47.73 5.70
C THR A 332 -16.95 47.84 7.21
N VAL A 333 -16.73 46.73 7.91
CA VAL A 333 -16.73 46.70 9.37
C VAL A 333 -15.32 46.91 9.90
N GLY A 334 -15.06 48.11 10.44
CA GLY A 334 -13.79 48.49 11.04
C GLY A 334 -12.67 48.81 10.02
N ALA A 335 -11.48 49.11 10.53
CA ALA A 335 -10.29 49.30 9.69
C ALA A 335 -9.77 47.96 9.23
N LEU A 336 -9.82 47.66 7.92
CA LEU A 336 -9.28 46.45 7.33
C LEU A 336 -7.79 46.62 7.04
N PRO A 337 -6.93 45.64 7.39
CA PRO A 337 -5.55 45.65 6.99
C PRO A 337 -5.43 45.44 5.47
N THR A 338 -4.34 45.91 4.87
CA THR A 338 -3.96 45.52 3.50
C THR A 338 -3.59 44.03 3.45
N ILE A 339 -3.97 43.36 2.36
CA ILE A 339 -3.59 41.97 2.09
C ILE A 339 -2.58 41.91 0.94
N SER A 340 -1.72 40.92 0.96
CA SER A 340 -0.86 40.60 -0.18
C SER A 340 -1.66 39.78 -1.18
N ALA A 341 -2.03 40.39 -2.30
CA ALA A 341 -2.88 39.80 -3.32
C ALA A 341 -2.64 40.43 -4.70
N ASP A 342 -3.17 39.83 -5.74
CA ASP A 342 -3.27 40.46 -7.06
C ASP A 342 -4.59 41.24 -7.16
N GLY A 343 -4.46 42.56 -7.15
CA GLY A 343 -5.61 43.46 -7.13
C GLY A 343 -6.49 43.32 -8.38
N ASP A 344 -5.93 43.15 -9.54
CA ASP A 344 -6.65 42.99 -10.82
C ASP A 344 -7.43 41.67 -10.86
N ARG A 345 -6.80 40.59 -10.39
CA ARG A 345 -7.46 39.29 -10.28
C ARG A 345 -8.59 39.30 -9.24
N LEU A 346 -8.40 39.95 -8.08
CA LEU A 346 -9.47 40.10 -7.10
C LEU A 346 -10.60 41.03 -7.62
N ALA A 347 -10.26 42.07 -8.38
CA ALA A 347 -11.27 42.89 -9.08
C ALA A 347 -12.11 42.04 -10.04
N GLN A 348 -11.49 41.07 -10.76
CA GLN A 348 -12.18 40.12 -11.64
C GLN A 348 -13.15 39.23 -10.82
N VAL A 349 -12.70 38.68 -9.67
CA VAL A 349 -13.57 37.88 -8.76
C VAL A 349 -14.82 38.65 -8.39
N PHE A 350 -14.67 39.86 -7.79
CA PHE A 350 -15.80 40.60 -7.29
C PHE A 350 -16.67 41.18 -8.42
N THR A 351 -16.06 41.50 -9.58
CA THR A 351 -16.83 41.86 -10.78
C THR A 351 -17.74 40.71 -11.24
N ASN A 352 -17.26 39.48 -11.26
CA ASN A 352 -18.06 38.32 -11.62
C ASN A 352 -19.21 38.07 -10.61
N LEU A 353 -18.94 38.26 -9.32
CA LEU A 353 -19.94 38.07 -8.28
C LEU A 353 -21.03 39.18 -8.33
N VAL A 354 -20.63 40.44 -8.54
CA VAL A 354 -21.58 41.56 -8.66
C VAL A 354 -22.39 41.49 -9.95
N ASP A 355 -21.78 41.09 -11.08
CA ASP A 355 -22.48 40.89 -12.34
C ASP A 355 -23.55 39.78 -12.21
N ASN A 356 -23.24 38.70 -11.52
CA ASN A 356 -24.21 37.64 -11.19
C ASN A 356 -25.34 38.19 -10.29
N ALA A 357 -25.01 38.91 -9.22
CA ALA A 357 -25.99 39.49 -8.33
C ALA A 357 -26.96 40.42 -9.08
N LEU A 358 -26.44 41.30 -9.97
CA LEU A 358 -27.26 42.18 -10.80
C LEU A 358 -28.18 41.46 -11.76
N LYS A 359 -27.74 40.34 -12.34
CA LYS A 359 -28.55 39.53 -13.27
C LYS A 359 -29.77 38.91 -12.61
N PHE A 360 -29.59 38.49 -11.35
CA PHE A 360 -30.62 37.70 -10.65
C PHE A 360 -31.40 38.48 -9.60
N THR A 361 -31.05 39.77 -9.32
CA THR A 361 -31.76 40.62 -8.42
C THR A 361 -32.89 41.37 -9.17
N PRO A 362 -34.15 41.26 -8.73
CA PRO A 362 -35.26 41.98 -9.34
C PRO A 362 -35.17 43.48 -9.04
N ARG A 363 -35.90 44.28 -9.83
CA ARG A 363 -36.04 45.72 -9.63
C ARG A 363 -36.52 46.03 -8.20
N GLY A 364 -35.89 46.97 -7.54
CA GLY A 364 -36.15 47.33 -6.12
C GLY A 364 -35.35 46.50 -5.12
N GLY A 365 -34.55 45.52 -5.60
CA GLY A 365 -33.65 44.73 -4.74
C GLY A 365 -32.38 45.48 -4.38
N VAL A 366 -31.58 44.85 -3.48
CA VAL A 366 -30.35 45.41 -2.93
C VAL A 366 -29.21 44.40 -3.09
N ILE A 367 -28.03 44.88 -3.49
CA ILE A 367 -26.77 44.14 -3.49
C ILE A 367 -25.85 44.79 -2.46
N THR A 368 -25.35 43.97 -1.52
CA THR A 368 -24.47 44.46 -0.45
C THR A 368 -23.08 43.81 -0.60
N LEU A 369 -22.06 44.65 -0.74
CA LEU A 369 -20.65 44.24 -0.66
C LEU A 369 -20.16 44.51 0.75
N SER A 370 -19.79 43.51 1.48
CA SER A 370 -19.27 43.68 2.86
C SER A 370 -17.91 43.03 3.04
N ALA A 371 -17.09 43.62 3.90
CA ALA A 371 -15.80 43.04 4.26
C ALA A 371 -15.54 43.15 5.76
N ALA A 372 -15.07 42.10 6.37
CA ALA A 372 -14.78 42.00 7.78
C ALA A 372 -13.50 41.15 8.04
N LEU A 373 -12.81 41.49 9.13
CA LEU A 373 -11.72 40.66 9.63
C LEU A 373 -12.29 39.52 10.47
N GLU A 374 -11.95 38.31 10.17
CA GLU A 374 -12.31 37.13 10.97
C GLU A 374 -11.06 36.43 11.53
N SER A 375 -11.23 35.86 12.72
CA SER A 375 -10.21 34.97 13.29
C SER A 375 -10.33 33.58 12.64
N GLY A 376 -9.25 33.10 12.05
CA GLY A 376 -9.20 31.74 11.47
C GLY A 376 -9.31 30.65 12.54
N SER A 377 -9.49 29.44 12.09
CA SER A 377 -9.63 28.22 12.93
C SER A 377 -8.42 27.97 13.86
N LEU A 378 -7.23 28.47 13.54
CA LEU A 378 -6.05 28.47 14.40
C LEU A 378 -5.84 29.90 14.92
N LEU A 379 -5.59 30.05 16.20
CA LEU A 379 -5.44 31.34 16.95
C LEU A 379 -4.47 32.37 16.33
N SER A 380 -3.70 32.04 15.30
CA SER A 380 -2.73 32.91 14.61
C SER A 380 -3.15 33.37 13.20
N ASP A 381 -4.14 32.74 12.57
CA ASP A 381 -4.45 33.00 11.16
C ASP A 381 -5.62 34.00 11.06
N LYS A 382 -5.32 35.29 10.87
CA LYS A 382 -6.32 36.30 10.53
C LYS A 382 -6.65 36.17 9.04
N ILE A 383 -7.95 36.16 8.74
CA ILE A 383 -8.50 36.10 7.38
C ILE A 383 -9.43 37.30 7.15
N ILE A 384 -9.46 37.79 5.92
CA ILE A 384 -10.52 38.75 5.52
C ILE A 384 -11.62 37.94 4.85
N ARG A 385 -12.86 38.11 5.37
CA ARG A 385 -14.06 37.68 4.69
C ARG A 385 -14.62 38.83 3.89
N VAL A 386 -14.83 38.63 2.59
CA VAL A 386 -15.58 39.53 1.72
C VAL A 386 -16.84 38.82 1.27
N SER A 387 -17.99 39.45 1.49
CA SER A 387 -19.29 38.88 1.10
C SER A 387 -19.95 39.76 0.06
N VAL A 388 -20.48 39.16 -0.99
CA VAL A 388 -21.37 39.77 -1.97
C VAL A 388 -22.74 39.14 -1.79
N SER A 389 -23.69 39.89 -1.28
CA SER A 389 -25.04 39.42 -0.95
C SER A 389 -26.06 40.13 -1.81
N ASP A 390 -27.04 39.40 -2.31
CA ASP A 390 -28.17 39.93 -3.08
C ASP A 390 -29.51 39.49 -2.49
N THR A 391 -30.56 40.25 -2.81
CA THR A 391 -31.96 39.93 -2.48
C THR A 391 -32.70 39.34 -3.67
N GLY A 392 -32.02 38.53 -4.44
CA GLY A 392 -32.52 37.92 -5.67
C GLY A 392 -33.33 36.64 -5.48
N ALA A 393 -33.51 35.88 -6.55
CA ALA A 393 -34.34 34.69 -6.55
C ALA A 393 -33.78 33.53 -5.70
N GLY A 394 -32.52 33.60 -5.31
CA GLY A 394 -31.83 32.51 -4.61
C GLY A 394 -31.49 31.31 -5.50
N ILE A 395 -30.77 30.35 -4.93
CA ILE A 395 -30.28 29.18 -5.61
C ILE A 395 -30.82 27.91 -4.91
N PRO A 396 -31.43 26.96 -5.66
CA PRO A 396 -31.88 25.68 -5.12
C PRO A 396 -30.73 24.92 -4.42
N VAL A 397 -31.03 24.23 -3.32
CA VAL A 397 -30.02 23.52 -2.49
C VAL A 397 -29.24 22.52 -3.32
N GLU A 398 -29.91 21.81 -4.23
CA GLU A 398 -29.31 20.80 -5.09
C GLU A 398 -28.27 21.41 -6.06
N SER A 399 -28.46 22.67 -6.43
CA SER A 399 -27.58 23.40 -7.35
C SER A 399 -26.35 24.00 -6.66
N GLN A 400 -26.42 24.30 -5.36
CA GLN A 400 -25.36 25.02 -4.65
C GLN A 400 -24.00 24.28 -4.64
N ALA A 401 -24.01 22.96 -4.72
CA ALA A 401 -22.79 22.17 -4.79
C ALA A 401 -22.05 22.32 -6.14
N TYR A 402 -22.77 22.72 -7.20
CA TYR A 402 -22.27 22.68 -8.59
C TYR A 402 -22.08 24.07 -9.20
N ILE A 403 -22.49 25.15 -8.55
CA ILE A 403 -22.48 26.50 -9.15
C ILE A 403 -21.07 27.01 -9.49
N PHE A 404 -20.03 26.43 -8.89
CA PHE A 404 -18.64 26.72 -9.20
C PHE A 404 -18.06 25.82 -10.29
N ASP A 405 -18.84 24.83 -10.77
CA ASP A 405 -18.44 23.98 -11.87
C ASP A 405 -18.49 24.76 -13.20
N ARG A 406 -17.59 24.43 -14.10
CA ARG A 406 -17.47 25.06 -15.43
C ARG A 406 -18.74 24.82 -16.24
N PHE A 407 -19.28 25.86 -16.88
CA PHE A 407 -20.50 25.81 -17.69
C PHE A 407 -21.77 25.43 -16.93
N TYR A 408 -21.74 25.38 -15.60
CA TYR A 408 -22.92 25.07 -14.84
C TYR A 408 -23.92 26.22 -14.83
N GLN A 409 -25.19 25.90 -15.08
CA GLN A 409 -26.32 26.83 -15.04
C GLN A 409 -27.47 26.15 -14.30
N ALA A 410 -28.00 26.81 -13.24
CA ALA A 410 -29.04 26.22 -12.38
C ALA A 410 -30.38 26.02 -13.10
N ASP A 411 -30.66 26.74 -14.19
CA ASP A 411 -31.91 26.64 -14.96
C ASP A 411 -31.57 26.61 -16.48
N PRO A 412 -31.45 25.40 -17.09
CA PRO A 412 -31.21 25.26 -18.52
C PRO A 412 -32.38 25.70 -19.41
N SER A 413 -33.60 25.79 -18.86
CA SER A 413 -34.82 26.11 -19.62
C SER A 413 -34.92 27.55 -20.05
N ARG A 414 -34.15 28.44 -19.43
CA ARG A 414 -34.03 29.86 -19.79
C ARG A 414 -33.00 30.15 -20.87
N LYS A 415 -32.63 29.17 -21.71
CA LYS A 415 -31.71 29.34 -22.84
C LYS A 415 -32.27 30.38 -23.84
N GLY A 416 -31.59 31.49 -24.03
CA GLY A 416 -31.90 32.45 -25.11
C GLY A 416 -32.24 33.89 -24.72
N GLY A 417 -32.15 34.28 -23.45
CA GLY A 417 -32.30 35.69 -23.07
C GLY A 417 -30.97 36.42 -22.96
N GLU A 418 -30.96 37.76 -23.18
CA GLU A 418 -29.77 38.64 -23.09
C GLU A 418 -29.01 38.59 -21.75
N LYS A 419 -29.56 37.87 -20.74
CA LYS A 419 -29.04 37.83 -19.37
C LYS A 419 -28.17 36.62 -19.04
N HIS A 420 -27.87 35.71 -20.00
CA HIS A 420 -27.16 34.46 -19.70
C HIS A 420 -25.69 34.55 -20.07
N GLY A 421 -24.81 34.32 -19.08
CA GLY A 421 -23.35 34.10 -19.29
C GLY A 421 -23.06 32.64 -19.59
N ALA A 422 -21.84 32.36 -20.06
CA ALA A 422 -21.37 31.01 -20.40
C ALA A 422 -21.19 30.05 -19.17
N GLY A 423 -21.53 30.47 -17.95
CA GLY A 423 -21.32 29.67 -16.74
C GLY A 423 -19.83 29.54 -16.36
N LEU A 424 -18.97 30.46 -16.82
CA LEU A 424 -17.54 30.43 -16.51
C LEU A 424 -17.15 31.38 -15.39
N GLY A 425 -17.90 32.45 -15.16
CA GLY A 425 -17.52 33.52 -14.22
C GLY A 425 -17.33 33.08 -12.77
N LEU A 426 -18.22 32.20 -12.25
CA LEU A 426 -18.08 31.65 -10.89
C LEU A 426 -16.94 30.63 -10.78
N ALA A 427 -16.69 29.83 -11.83
CA ALA A 427 -15.55 28.94 -11.89
C ALA A 427 -14.22 29.70 -11.88
N ILE A 428 -14.12 30.78 -12.69
CA ILE A 428 -12.94 31.66 -12.70
C ILE A 428 -12.75 32.33 -11.33
N ALA A 429 -13.84 32.82 -10.68
CA ALA A 429 -13.77 33.40 -9.35
C ALA A 429 -13.24 32.39 -8.32
N SER A 430 -13.68 31.14 -8.38
CA SER A 430 -13.18 30.04 -7.51
C SER A 430 -11.71 29.77 -7.70
N GLU A 431 -11.25 29.63 -8.96
CA GLU A 431 -9.86 29.36 -9.29
C GLU A 431 -8.92 30.50 -8.87
N ILE A 432 -9.34 31.76 -9.09
CA ILE A 432 -8.55 32.93 -8.65
C ILE A 432 -8.44 32.94 -7.12
N VAL A 433 -9.53 32.71 -6.39
CA VAL A 433 -9.53 32.69 -4.92
C VAL A 433 -8.63 31.57 -4.41
N GLN A 434 -8.70 30.38 -5.00
CA GLN A 434 -7.82 29.25 -4.64
C GLN A 434 -6.34 29.59 -4.94
N ALA A 435 -6.04 30.22 -6.04
CA ALA A 435 -4.70 30.67 -6.40
C ALA A 435 -4.12 31.69 -5.40
N HIS A 436 -4.97 32.42 -4.69
CA HIS A 436 -4.60 33.28 -3.56
C HIS A 436 -4.54 32.56 -2.21
N GLY A 437 -4.72 31.22 -2.18
CA GLY A 437 -4.75 30.44 -0.95
C GLY A 437 -6.02 30.67 -0.12
N GLY A 438 -7.05 31.22 -0.76
CA GLY A 438 -8.35 31.52 -0.17
C GLY A 438 -9.38 30.41 -0.40
N ARG A 439 -10.62 30.70 -0.01
CA ARG A 439 -11.79 29.85 -0.18
C ARG A 439 -13.00 30.69 -0.55
N ILE A 440 -13.84 30.21 -1.46
CA ILE A 440 -15.16 30.77 -1.77
C ILE A 440 -16.25 29.81 -1.32
N SER A 441 -17.35 30.31 -0.81
CA SER A 441 -18.54 29.54 -0.44
C SER A 441 -19.81 30.31 -0.77
N VAL A 442 -20.93 29.59 -0.85
CA VAL A 442 -22.25 30.17 -1.11
C VAL A 442 -23.21 29.82 0.02
N ARG A 443 -24.09 30.77 0.37
CA ARG A 443 -25.25 30.60 1.22
C ARG A 443 -26.44 31.19 0.49
N SER A 444 -27.45 30.38 0.20
CA SER A 444 -28.64 30.84 -0.54
C SER A 444 -29.87 30.10 -0.10
N ARG A 445 -30.99 30.79 -0.17
CA ARG A 445 -32.34 30.23 -0.05
C ARG A 445 -33.22 30.77 -1.15
N LEU A 446 -34.03 29.89 -1.72
CA LEU A 446 -34.95 30.24 -2.79
C LEU A 446 -35.92 31.35 -2.29
N GLY A 447 -35.98 32.47 -3.03
CA GLY A 447 -36.81 33.63 -2.70
C GLY A 447 -36.24 34.58 -1.65
N GLU A 448 -35.12 34.24 -0.98
CA GLU A 448 -34.49 35.08 0.05
C GLU A 448 -33.21 35.76 -0.44
N GLY A 449 -32.65 35.32 -1.57
CA GLY A 449 -31.40 35.82 -2.14
C GLY A 449 -30.21 34.91 -1.96
N THR A 450 -29.02 35.44 -2.34
CA THR A 450 -27.76 34.68 -2.32
C THR A 450 -26.65 35.51 -1.68
N SER A 451 -25.79 34.89 -0.91
CA SER A 451 -24.54 35.46 -0.39
C SER A 451 -23.35 34.57 -0.79
N PHE A 452 -22.42 35.18 -1.51
CA PHE A 452 -21.12 34.58 -1.79
C PHE A 452 -20.08 35.08 -0.81
N ASP A 453 -19.44 34.21 -0.06
CA ASP A 453 -18.41 34.54 0.92
C ASP A 453 -17.04 34.14 0.41
N VAL A 454 -16.13 35.08 0.25
CA VAL A 454 -14.74 34.90 -0.16
C VAL A 454 -13.85 35.10 1.07
N PHE A 455 -13.04 34.10 1.39
CA PHE A 455 -12.12 34.12 2.52
C PHE A 455 -10.69 34.19 2.00
N LEU A 456 -9.96 35.23 2.37
CA LEU A 456 -8.59 35.48 1.90
C LEU A 456 -7.63 35.56 3.10
N PRO A 457 -6.47 34.87 3.09
CA PRO A 457 -5.47 35.03 4.12
C PRO A 457 -4.81 36.40 4.04
N LEU A 458 -4.41 36.98 5.18
CA LEU A 458 -3.69 38.28 5.17
C LEU A 458 -2.29 38.15 4.52
N THR A 459 -1.63 37.02 4.70
CA THR A 459 -0.35 36.70 4.12
C THR A 459 -0.39 35.26 3.58
N ARG A 460 0.13 35.03 2.39
CA ARG A 460 0.29 33.67 1.85
C ARG A 460 1.39 32.96 2.65
N LYS A 461 1.12 31.77 3.20
CA LYS A 461 2.15 30.89 3.77
C LYS A 461 2.96 30.23 2.69
#